data_e771d4efda99d0a5e2ddef2b0076494b
#
_entry.id   e771d4efda99d0a5e2ddef2b0076494b
#
_cell.length_a   1.000
_cell.length_b   1.000
_cell.length_c   1.000
_cell.angle_alpha   90.00
_cell.angle_beta   90.00
_cell.angle_gamma   90.00
#
_symmetry.space_group_name_H-M   'P 1'
#
loop_
_entity.id
_entity.type
_entity.pdbx_description
1 polymer ?
#
loop_
_entity_poly.entity_id
_entity_poly.type
_entity_poly.pdbx_seq_one_letter_code
_entity_poly.pdbx_strand_id
1 'polypeptide(L)'
;MDRSDFDARAHTWDTDDKRYRASRVADHLRAAVDLDRVGRALEYGCGTGLLSFEMKDDLAEVVLADTSEGMLQVARQKIMASGATHFSAQRLDLAAGDSPARPFDLIFTLLTLHHIPDTAAILQAFHGCLNPGGHLVIVDLEAEDGSFHGPGIDVHHGFKRSNLTRQLAQAGFGETVIDDCLQLNRHERDYGLFIACARRE
;
A
#
# COMPACT_ATOMS: atom_id res chain seq x y z
N MET A 1 6.27 -11.33 10.37
CA MET A 1 6.51 -11.94 9.04
C MET A 1 7.74 -11.27 8.47
N ASP A 2 8.75 -12.02 8.18
CA ASP A 2 10.00 -11.47 7.70
C ASP A 2 10.01 -11.46 6.15
N ARG A 3 10.96 -10.77 5.52
CA ARG A 3 11.10 -10.67 4.06
C ARG A 3 11.26 -12.06 3.40
N SER A 4 11.94 -13.00 4.06
CA SER A 4 12.10 -14.36 3.55
C SER A 4 10.79 -15.13 3.45
N ASP A 5 9.83 -14.87 4.32
CA ASP A 5 8.50 -15.48 4.27
C ASP A 5 7.72 -15.00 3.04
N PHE A 6 7.85 -13.72 2.66
CA PHE A 6 7.23 -13.17 1.46
C PHE A 6 7.86 -13.73 0.20
N ASP A 7 9.21 -13.82 0.14
CA ASP A 7 9.93 -14.43 -0.98
C ASP A 7 9.47 -15.88 -1.23
N ALA A 8 9.37 -16.69 -0.19
CA ALA A 8 8.98 -18.09 -0.29
C ALA A 8 7.52 -18.28 -0.77
N ARG A 9 6.64 -17.34 -0.50
CA ARG A 9 5.19 -17.41 -0.81
C ARG A 9 4.81 -16.69 -2.09
N ALA A 10 5.72 -16.00 -2.76
CA ALA A 10 5.42 -15.12 -3.89
C ALA A 10 4.67 -15.83 -5.02
N HIS A 11 5.09 -17.03 -5.41
CA HIS A 11 4.48 -17.78 -6.52
C HIS A 11 3.04 -18.28 -6.25
N THR A 12 2.63 -18.36 -4.97
CA THR A 12 1.28 -18.79 -4.57
C THR A 12 0.51 -17.65 -3.91
N TRP A 13 1.01 -16.42 -4.05
CA TRP A 13 0.45 -15.26 -3.36
C TRP A 13 -0.95 -14.89 -3.84
N ASP A 14 -1.19 -14.97 -5.14
CA ASP A 14 -2.39 -14.49 -5.83
C ASP A 14 -3.59 -15.45 -5.66
N THR A 15 -4.15 -15.51 -4.47
CA THR A 15 -5.41 -16.26 -4.20
C THR A 15 -6.63 -15.46 -4.62
N ASP A 16 -7.77 -16.15 -4.83
CA ASP A 16 -9.02 -15.50 -5.22
C ASP A 16 -9.48 -14.46 -4.20
N ASP A 17 -9.33 -14.74 -2.89
CA ASP A 17 -9.66 -13.79 -1.82
C ASP A 17 -8.81 -12.50 -1.91
N LYS A 18 -7.52 -12.62 -2.26
CA LYS A 18 -6.65 -11.47 -2.41
C LYS A 18 -6.94 -10.68 -3.68
N ARG A 19 -7.31 -11.36 -4.77
CA ARG A 19 -7.77 -10.72 -6.01
C ARG A 19 -9.06 -9.94 -5.75
N TYR A 20 -10.05 -10.58 -5.12
CA TYR A 20 -11.30 -9.93 -4.73
C TYR A 20 -11.06 -8.70 -3.86
N ARG A 21 -10.21 -8.82 -2.84
CA ARG A 21 -9.84 -7.70 -1.99
C ARG A 21 -9.20 -6.56 -2.78
N ALA A 22 -8.22 -6.86 -3.64
CA ALA A 22 -7.56 -5.85 -4.47
C ALA A 22 -8.57 -5.11 -5.36
N SER A 23 -9.50 -5.82 -6.00
CA SER A 23 -10.56 -5.25 -6.82
C SER A 23 -11.46 -4.30 -5.99
N ARG A 24 -11.88 -4.73 -4.79
CA ARG A 24 -12.72 -3.88 -3.93
C ARG A 24 -11.98 -2.63 -3.43
N VAL A 25 -10.70 -2.77 -3.08
CA VAL A 25 -9.85 -1.64 -2.67
C VAL A 25 -9.64 -0.68 -3.83
N ALA A 26 -9.47 -1.16 -5.05
CA ALA A 26 -9.37 -0.32 -6.23
C ALA A 26 -10.62 0.56 -6.42
N ASP A 27 -11.82 0.01 -6.18
CA ASP A 27 -13.07 0.79 -6.22
C ASP A 27 -13.07 1.94 -5.20
N HIS A 28 -12.64 1.66 -3.96
CA HIS A 28 -12.52 2.69 -2.93
C HIS A 28 -11.47 3.75 -3.27
N LEU A 29 -10.34 3.35 -3.87
CA LEU A 29 -9.28 4.27 -4.26
C LEU A 29 -9.75 5.20 -5.40
N ARG A 30 -10.47 4.67 -6.40
CA ARG A 30 -11.11 5.47 -7.47
C ARG A 30 -12.09 6.50 -6.92
N ALA A 31 -12.81 6.17 -5.84
CA ALA A 31 -13.73 7.09 -5.20
C ALA A 31 -13.02 8.17 -4.35
N ALA A 32 -11.83 7.85 -3.79
CA ALA A 32 -11.10 8.73 -2.90
C ALA A 32 -10.19 9.75 -3.63
N VAL A 33 -9.71 9.42 -4.84
CA VAL A 33 -8.73 10.24 -5.59
C VAL A 33 -9.18 10.42 -7.03
N ASP A 34 -9.08 11.65 -7.55
CA ASP A 34 -9.26 11.95 -8.97
C ASP A 34 -8.05 11.42 -9.77
N LEU A 35 -8.17 10.20 -10.26
CA LEU A 35 -7.07 9.49 -10.95
C LEU A 35 -6.68 10.11 -12.29
N ASP A 36 -7.55 10.88 -12.95
CA ASP A 36 -7.25 11.59 -14.19
C ASP A 36 -6.14 12.63 -13.99
N ARG A 37 -5.91 13.06 -12.75
CA ARG A 37 -4.84 14.01 -12.39
C ARG A 37 -3.57 13.35 -11.92
N VAL A 38 -3.52 12.03 -11.87
CA VAL A 38 -2.36 11.27 -11.41
C VAL A 38 -1.48 10.93 -12.60
N GLY A 39 -0.40 11.68 -12.79
CA GLY A 39 0.60 11.40 -13.82
C GLY A 39 1.53 10.24 -13.45
N ARG A 40 1.87 10.11 -12.14
CA ARG A 40 2.81 9.10 -11.67
C ARG A 40 2.43 8.58 -10.28
N ALA A 41 2.25 7.26 -10.16
CA ALA A 41 1.86 6.59 -8.93
C ALA A 41 2.92 5.62 -8.42
N LEU A 42 2.93 5.40 -7.10
CA LEU A 42 3.72 4.40 -6.40
C LEU A 42 2.80 3.48 -5.59
N GLU A 43 2.83 2.18 -5.86
CA GLU A 43 2.35 1.18 -4.91
C GLU A 43 3.53 0.75 -4.02
N TYR A 44 3.50 1.12 -2.74
CA TYR A 44 4.55 0.77 -1.78
C TYR A 44 4.15 -0.47 -0.97
N GLY A 45 5.03 -1.49 -0.96
CA GLY A 45 4.70 -2.83 -0.46
C GLY A 45 3.75 -3.56 -1.42
N CYS A 46 4.03 -3.47 -2.72
CA CYS A 46 3.12 -3.92 -3.78
C CYS A 46 2.89 -5.44 -3.80
N GLY A 47 3.74 -6.22 -3.15
CA GLY A 47 3.75 -7.66 -3.31
C GLY A 47 3.85 -8.04 -4.78
N THR A 48 2.91 -8.82 -5.28
CA THR A 48 2.81 -9.21 -6.70
C THR A 48 2.10 -8.16 -7.58
N GLY A 49 1.73 -7.00 -7.03
CA GLY A 49 1.08 -5.89 -7.73
C GLY A 49 -0.42 -6.05 -7.96
N LEU A 50 -1.12 -6.87 -7.18
CA LEU A 50 -2.54 -7.14 -7.39
C LEU A 50 -3.39 -5.86 -7.49
N LEU A 51 -3.18 -4.90 -6.58
CA LEU A 51 -3.97 -3.67 -6.56
C LEU A 51 -3.65 -2.77 -7.76
N SER A 52 -2.36 -2.59 -8.12
CA SER A 52 -1.98 -1.83 -9.31
C SER A 52 -2.56 -2.43 -10.59
N PHE A 53 -2.58 -3.77 -10.71
CA PHE A 53 -3.14 -4.42 -11.90
C PHE A 53 -4.66 -4.25 -12.01
N GLU A 54 -5.40 -4.12 -10.92
CA GLU A 54 -6.84 -3.76 -10.94
C GLU A 54 -7.07 -2.33 -11.46
N MET A 55 -6.06 -1.45 -11.33
CA MET A 55 -6.12 -0.05 -11.73
C MET A 55 -5.26 0.27 -12.97
N LYS A 56 -4.84 -0.76 -13.73
CA LYS A 56 -3.88 -0.57 -14.84
C LYS A 56 -4.35 0.38 -15.93
N ASP A 57 -5.64 0.50 -16.15
CA ASP A 57 -6.23 1.34 -17.17
C ASP A 57 -6.57 2.75 -16.64
N ASP A 58 -6.42 2.98 -15.33
CA ASP A 58 -6.71 4.26 -14.66
C ASP A 58 -5.46 5.13 -14.46
N LEU A 59 -4.25 4.52 -14.49
CA LEU A 59 -2.99 5.16 -14.10
C LEU A 59 -2.03 5.28 -15.28
N ALA A 60 -1.41 6.45 -15.45
CA ALA A 60 -0.53 6.75 -16.59
C ALA A 60 0.89 6.16 -16.45
N GLU A 61 1.49 6.24 -15.26
CA GLU A 61 2.80 5.65 -14.92
C GLU A 61 2.73 5.06 -13.50
N VAL A 62 3.10 3.78 -13.34
CA VAL A 62 3.07 3.10 -12.04
C VAL A 62 4.41 2.47 -11.71
N VAL A 63 4.89 2.75 -10.52
CA VAL A 63 6.03 2.08 -9.91
C VAL A 63 5.50 1.12 -8.84
N LEU A 64 5.72 -0.17 -9.04
CA LEU A 64 5.47 -1.20 -8.05
C LEU A 64 6.74 -1.38 -7.22
N ALA A 65 6.67 -1.06 -5.94
CA ALA A 65 7.82 -1.14 -5.04
C ALA A 65 7.60 -2.12 -3.90
N ASP A 66 8.58 -2.98 -3.69
CA ASP A 66 8.60 -3.91 -2.57
C ASP A 66 10.04 -4.14 -2.12
N THR A 67 10.23 -4.69 -0.93
CA THR A 67 11.53 -5.13 -0.42
C THR A 67 11.80 -6.62 -0.72
N SER A 68 10.76 -7.40 -1.04
CA SER A 68 10.84 -8.82 -1.41
C SER A 68 11.15 -8.97 -2.89
N GLU A 69 12.30 -9.53 -3.22
CA GLU A 69 12.67 -9.79 -4.62
C GLU A 69 11.81 -10.89 -5.26
N GLY A 70 11.37 -11.88 -4.47
CA GLY A 70 10.43 -12.89 -4.94
C GLY A 70 9.11 -12.30 -5.40
N MET A 71 8.54 -11.35 -4.64
CA MET A 71 7.33 -10.62 -5.02
C MET A 71 7.54 -9.80 -6.29
N LEU A 72 8.64 -9.06 -6.36
CA LEU A 72 8.98 -8.23 -7.54
C LEU A 72 9.21 -9.08 -8.80
N GLN A 73 9.77 -10.28 -8.67
CA GLN A 73 9.93 -11.18 -9.80
C GLN A 73 8.57 -11.58 -10.39
N VAL A 74 7.59 -11.92 -9.54
CA VAL A 74 6.22 -12.23 -9.99
C VAL A 74 5.57 -10.99 -10.61
N ALA A 75 5.71 -9.82 -9.99
CA ALA A 75 5.20 -8.56 -10.55
C ALA A 75 5.77 -8.26 -11.95
N ARG A 76 7.09 -8.41 -12.15
CA ARG A 76 7.74 -8.23 -13.47
C ARG A 76 7.22 -9.22 -14.52
N GLN A 77 6.99 -10.48 -14.13
CA GLN A 77 6.40 -11.47 -15.04
C GLN A 77 4.99 -11.06 -15.46
N LYS A 78 4.17 -10.56 -14.53
CA LYS A 78 2.82 -10.05 -14.83
C LYS A 78 2.86 -8.82 -15.72
N ILE A 79 3.78 -7.88 -15.50
CA ILE A 79 3.98 -6.71 -16.38
C ILE A 79 4.27 -7.17 -17.80
N MET A 80 5.22 -8.08 -17.99
CA MET A 80 5.55 -8.63 -19.31
C MET A 80 4.37 -9.34 -19.97
N ALA A 81 3.66 -10.18 -19.21
CA ALA A 81 2.54 -10.96 -19.73
C ALA A 81 1.33 -10.11 -20.10
N SER A 82 1.09 -9.01 -19.38
CA SER A 82 -0.05 -8.10 -19.61
C SER A 82 0.21 -7.02 -20.65
N GLY A 83 1.47 -6.81 -21.07
CA GLY A 83 1.85 -5.71 -21.95
C GLY A 83 1.70 -4.31 -21.30
N ALA A 84 1.65 -4.23 -19.97
CA ALA A 84 1.53 -2.96 -19.24
C ALA A 84 2.87 -2.18 -19.25
N THR A 85 3.21 -1.57 -20.39
CA THR A 85 4.50 -0.88 -20.62
C THR A 85 4.69 0.36 -19.74
N HIS A 86 3.64 0.90 -19.18
CA HIS A 86 3.62 2.03 -18.24
C HIS A 86 3.86 1.61 -16.78
N PHE A 87 4.00 0.30 -16.52
CA PHE A 87 4.34 -0.25 -15.20
C PHE A 87 5.83 -0.58 -15.12
N SER A 88 6.41 -0.35 -13.96
CA SER A 88 7.76 -0.82 -13.61
C SER A 88 7.75 -1.44 -12.21
N ALA A 89 8.60 -2.45 -11.96
CA ALA A 89 8.73 -3.07 -10.65
C ALA A 89 10.19 -2.98 -10.18
N GLN A 90 10.41 -2.36 -9.01
CA GLN A 90 11.73 -2.12 -8.46
C GLN A 90 11.78 -2.34 -6.95
N ARG A 91 12.96 -2.73 -6.47
CA ARG A 91 13.22 -2.72 -5.04
C ARG A 91 13.35 -1.28 -4.55
N LEU A 92 12.58 -0.91 -3.55
CA LEU A 92 12.63 0.42 -2.91
C LEU A 92 12.27 0.26 -1.43
N ASP A 93 13.20 0.60 -0.55
CA ASP A 93 13.05 0.52 0.89
C ASP A 93 13.16 1.92 1.50
N LEU A 94 12.05 2.65 1.49
CA LEU A 94 11.99 4.00 2.05
C LEU A 94 12.28 4.01 3.56
N ALA A 95 11.96 2.91 4.27
CA ALA A 95 12.26 2.79 5.69
C ALA A 95 13.77 2.64 5.96
N ALA A 96 14.54 2.13 5.00
CA ALA A 96 16.00 2.07 5.04
C ALA A 96 16.67 3.33 4.47
N GLY A 97 15.90 4.32 4.01
CA GLY A 97 16.42 5.59 3.50
C GLY A 97 16.62 5.63 1.99
N ASP A 98 16.13 4.63 1.23
CA ASP A 98 16.10 4.75 -0.22
C ASP A 98 15.24 5.95 -0.63
N SER A 99 15.52 6.52 -1.79
CA SER A 99 14.78 7.67 -2.33
C SER A 99 14.51 7.48 -3.82
N PRO A 100 13.28 7.73 -4.28
CA PRO A 100 12.97 7.66 -5.71
C PRO A 100 13.62 8.82 -6.47
N ALA A 101 13.99 8.59 -7.73
CA ALA A 101 14.61 9.61 -8.59
C ALA A 101 13.67 10.78 -8.93
N ARG A 102 12.37 10.55 -8.91
CA ARG A 102 11.32 11.55 -9.18
C ARG A 102 10.17 11.37 -8.18
N PRO A 103 9.50 12.46 -7.77
CA PRO A 103 8.35 12.38 -6.89
C PRO A 103 7.12 11.75 -7.60
N PHE A 104 6.07 11.51 -6.82
CA PHE A 104 4.83 10.91 -7.23
C PHE A 104 3.65 11.86 -7.00
N ASP A 105 2.57 11.68 -7.75
CA ASP A 105 1.30 12.38 -7.53
C ASP A 105 0.39 11.56 -6.60
N LEU A 106 0.60 10.24 -6.58
CA LEU A 106 -0.11 9.32 -5.72
C LEU A 106 0.87 8.28 -5.15
N ILE A 107 0.83 8.08 -3.83
CA ILE A 107 1.41 6.91 -3.17
C ILE A 107 0.26 6.14 -2.52
N PHE A 108 0.19 4.84 -2.74
CA PHE A 108 -0.81 4.00 -2.10
C PHE A 108 -0.21 2.70 -1.56
N THR A 109 -0.82 2.20 -0.48
CA THR A 109 -0.39 0.96 0.17
C THR A 109 -1.60 0.13 0.57
N LEU A 110 -1.47 -1.19 0.50
CA LEU A 110 -2.49 -2.14 0.95
C LEU A 110 -1.89 -3.18 1.89
N LEU A 111 -2.32 -3.17 3.15
CA LEU A 111 -1.87 -4.11 4.19
C LEU A 111 -0.33 -4.17 4.30
N THR A 112 0.31 -3.00 4.29
CA THR A 112 1.76 -2.85 4.31
C THR A 112 2.24 -2.08 5.53
N LEU A 113 1.51 -1.01 5.93
CA LEU A 113 1.98 -0.09 6.97
C LEU A 113 2.17 -0.80 8.31
N HIS A 114 1.32 -1.77 8.64
CA HIS A 114 1.44 -2.53 9.91
C HIS A 114 2.70 -3.41 9.99
N HIS A 115 3.40 -3.65 8.87
CA HIS A 115 4.70 -4.33 8.84
C HIS A 115 5.89 -3.39 9.05
N ILE A 116 5.68 -2.08 9.07
CA ILE A 116 6.77 -1.09 9.16
C ILE A 116 6.91 -0.61 10.60
N PRO A 117 8.01 -0.94 11.31
CA PRO A 117 8.17 -0.65 12.73
C PRO A 117 8.07 0.84 13.07
N ASP A 118 8.73 1.70 12.30
CA ASP A 118 8.70 3.17 12.49
C ASP A 118 7.68 3.82 11.56
N THR A 119 6.43 3.83 12.01
CA THR A 119 5.31 4.44 11.26
C THR A 119 5.54 5.95 11.04
N ALA A 120 6.13 6.66 12.01
CA ALA A 120 6.35 8.10 11.87
C ALA A 120 7.38 8.40 10.79
N ALA A 121 8.48 7.67 10.76
CA ALA A 121 9.53 7.84 9.75
C ALA A 121 9.03 7.52 8.34
N ILE A 122 8.26 6.44 8.15
CA ILE A 122 7.75 6.09 6.81
C ILE A 122 6.71 7.09 6.31
N LEU A 123 5.86 7.64 7.17
CA LEU A 123 4.90 8.68 6.77
C LEU A 123 5.62 9.98 6.34
N GLN A 124 6.72 10.35 7.01
CA GLN A 124 7.57 11.47 6.58
C GLN A 124 8.24 11.17 5.23
N ALA A 125 8.73 9.94 5.02
CA ALA A 125 9.31 9.53 3.75
C ALA A 125 8.28 9.60 2.61
N PHE A 126 7.05 9.11 2.83
CA PHE A 126 5.97 9.25 1.85
C PHE A 126 5.67 10.71 1.52
N HIS A 127 5.57 11.56 2.54
CA HIS A 127 5.38 13.00 2.34
C HIS A 127 6.50 13.59 1.46
N GLY A 128 7.77 13.27 1.77
CA GLY A 128 8.93 13.72 0.99
C GLY A 128 8.94 13.24 -0.47
N CYS A 129 8.34 12.08 -0.75
CA CYS A 129 8.28 11.47 -2.08
C CYS A 129 7.09 11.94 -2.94
N LEU A 130 6.12 12.67 -2.39
CA LEU A 130 4.98 13.20 -3.14
C LEU A 130 5.30 14.56 -3.77
N ASN A 131 4.62 14.90 -4.85
CA ASN A 131 4.52 16.27 -5.36
C ASN A 131 3.62 17.11 -4.43
N PRO A 132 3.79 18.45 -4.36
CA PRO A 132 2.79 19.32 -3.73
C PRO A 132 1.41 19.08 -4.34
N GLY A 133 0.41 18.91 -3.50
CA GLY A 133 -0.95 18.52 -3.92
C GLY A 133 -1.15 17.03 -4.17
N GLY A 134 -0.10 16.21 -4.10
CA GLY A 134 -0.19 14.76 -4.24
C GLY A 134 -0.89 14.07 -3.07
N HIS A 135 -1.32 12.83 -3.28
CA HIS A 135 -2.11 12.07 -2.33
C HIS A 135 -1.36 10.85 -1.79
N LEU A 136 -1.53 10.59 -0.50
CA LEU A 136 -1.18 9.32 0.14
C LEU A 136 -2.48 8.58 0.47
N VAL A 137 -2.62 7.34 -0.02
CA VAL A 137 -3.74 6.45 0.31
C VAL A 137 -3.21 5.24 1.05
N ILE A 138 -3.71 5.02 2.27
CA ILE A 138 -3.35 3.88 3.12
C ILE A 138 -4.59 3.04 3.35
N VAL A 139 -4.53 1.76 2.93
CA VAL A 139 -5.53 0.76 3.30
C VAL A 139 -4.88 -0.25 4.22
N ASP A 140 -5.33 -0.27 5.48
CA ASP A 140 -4.73 -1.14 6.50
C ASP A 140 -5.74 -1.53 7.57
N LEU A 141 -5.31 -2.36 8.52
CA LEU A 141 -6.12 -2.91 9.60
C LEU A 141 -6.56 -1.83 10.60
N GLU A 142 -7.83 -1.85 10.95
CA GLU A 142 -8.28 -1.25 12.21
C GLU A 142 -7.54 -1.86 13.39
N ALA A 143 -7.40 -1.10 14.49
CA ALA A 143 -6.76 -1.60 15.69
C ALA A 143 -7.45 -2.88 16.20
N GLU A 144 -6.69 -3.94 16.38
CA GLU A 144 -7.15 -5.26 16.79
C GLU A 144 -6.29 -5.81 17.96
N ASP A 145 -6.56 -7.02 18.43
CA ASP A 145 -5.97 -7.61 19.63
C ASP A 145 -4.71 -8.46 19.40
N GLY A 146 -4.11 -8.41 18.20
CA GLY A 146 -2.95 -9.22 17.80
C GLY A 146 -3.33 -10.56 17.18
N SER A 147 -4.61 -10.87 17.10
CA SER A 147 -5.07 -12.17 16.58
C SER A 147 -5.04 -12.29 15.06
N PHE A 148 -4.96 -11.17 14.32
CA PHE A 148 -4.91 -11.21 12.86
C PHE A 148 -3.70 -11.96 12.33
N HIS A 149 -2.51 -11.72 12.86
CA HIS A 149 -1.28 -12.42 12.47
C HIS A 149 -0.99 -13.64 13.35
N GLY A 150 -1.56 -13.69 14.55
CA GLY A 150 -1.29 -14.70 15.55
C GLY A 150 -0.01 -14.42 16.36
N PRO A 151 0.31 -15.27 17.34
CA PRO A 151 1.41 -15.05 18.26
C PRO A 151 2.79 -15.14 17.58
N GLY A 152 3.73 -14.32 18.05
CA GLY A 152 5.13 -14.38 17.62
C GLY A 152 5.46 -13.64 16.33
N ILE A 153 4.50 -12.94 15.73
CA ILE A 153 4.73 -12.04 14.58
C ILE A 153 4.88 -10.61 15.11
N ASP A 154 6.05 -10.01 14.92
CA ASP A 154 6.35 -8.64 15.34
C ASP A 154 5.85 -7.66 14.27
N VAL A 155 4.63 -7.14 14.48
CA VAL A 155 3.96 -6.17 13.60
C VAL A 155 3.05 -5.28 14.44
N HIS A 156 2.61 -4.15 13.89
CA HIS A 156 1.55 -3.37 14.51
C HIS A 156 0.21 -4.13 14.43
N HIS A 157 -0.55 -4.12 15.52
CA HIS A 157 -1.88 -4.71 15.59
C HIS A 157 -2.94 -3.73 15.07
N GLY A 158 -2.77 -3.30 13.82
CA GLY A 158 -3.62 -2.29 13.18
C GLY A 158 -3.48 -0.89 13.78
N PHE A 159 -4.30 0.05 13.33
CA PHE A 159 -4.18 1.46 13.67
C PHE A 159 -5.50 2.03 14.20
N LYS A 160 -5.43 2.81 15.29
CA LYS A 160 -6.53 3.68 15.71
C LYS A 160 -6.56 4.89 14.78
N ARG A 161 -7.69 5.16 14.13
CA ARG A 161 -7.87 6.28 13.18
C ARG A 161 -7.37 7.61 13.73
N SER A 162 -7.74 7.94 14.98
CA SER A 162 -7.30 9.18 15.63
C SER A 162 -5.78 9.30 15.81
N ASN A 163 -5.10 8.16 16.03
CA ASN A 163 -3.64 8.14 16.11
C ASN A 163 -3.01 8.32 14.74
N LEU A 164 -3.53 7.63 13.71
CA LEU A 164 -3.03 7.74 12.35
C LEU A 164 -3.22 9.16 11.80
N THR A 165 -4.40 9.78 12.01
CA THR A 165 -4.64 11.19 11.63
C THR A 165 -3.62 12.13 12.26
N ARG A 166 -3.33 11.96 13.55
CA ARG A 166 -2.30 12.77 14.23
C ARG A 166 -0.90 12.55 13.65
N GLN A 167 -0.53 11.30 13.36
CA GLN A 167 0.79 10.97 12.77
C GLN A 167 0.92 11.54 11.35
N LEU A 168 -0.14 11.48 10.54
CA LEU A 168 -0.17 12.10 9.21
C LEU A 168 0.02 13.61 9.29
N ALA A 169 -0.70 14.28 10.18
CA ALA A 169 -0.52 15.72 10.40
C ALA A 169 0.91 16.07 10.87
N GLN A 170 1.50 15.27 11.77
CA GLN A 170 2.89 15.44 12.21
C GLN A 170 3.91 15.19 11.07
N ALA A 171 3.59 14.35 10.10
CA ALA A 171 4.41 14.11 8.92
C ALA A 171 4.28 15.21 7.85
N GLY A 172 3.37 16.19 8.04
CA GLY A 172 3.20 17.33 7.14
C GLY A 172 2.02 17.21 6.17
N PHE A 173 1.20 16.14 6.30
CA PHE A 173 -0.03 16.05 5.51
C PHE A 173 -1.10 17.01 6.04
N GLY A 174 -1.85 17.60 5.13
CA GLY A 174 -2.98 18.46 5.44
C GLY A 174 -4.27 17.67 5.72
N GLU A 175 -5.30 17.94 4.94
CA GLU A 175 -6.59 17.26 5.10
C GLU A 175 -6.44 15.74 5.01
N THR A 176 -6.99 15.04 6.02
CA THR A 176 -7.00 13.58 6.10
C THR A 176 -8.42 13.09 6.30
N VAL A 177 -8.90 12.25 5.39
CA VAL A 177 -10.19 11.55 5.49
C VAL A 177 -9.92 10.07 5.72
N ILE A 178 -10.61 9.47 6.70
CA ILE A 178 -10.50 8.03 7.00
C ILE A 178 -11.89 7.41 7.05
N ASP A 179 -12.16 6.51 6.11
CA ASP A 179 -13.44 5.83 5.95
C ASP A 179 -13.29 4.31 6.13
N ASP A 180 -14.44 3.63 6.28
CA ASP A 180 -14.49 2.17 6.23
C ASP A 180 -14.16 1.70 4.80
N CYS A 181 -13.39 0.62 4.70
CA CYS A 181 -13.04 0.03 3.41
C CYS A 181 -13.66 -1.36 3.25
N LEU A 182 -13.16 -2.33 3.95
CA LEU A 182 -13.59 -3.73 3.83
C LEU A 182 -13.61 -4.43 5.19
N GLN A 183 -14.29 -5.59 5.23
CA GLN A 183 -14.13 -6.59 6.28
C GLN A 183 -13.35 -7.79 5.75
N LEU A 184 -12.35 -8.25 6.49
CA LEU A 184 -11.61 -9.47 6.20
C LEU A 184 -12.02 -10.55 7.19
N ASN A 185 -12.53 -11.67 6.70
CA ASN A 185 -12.71 -12.84 7.54
C ASN A 185 -11.40 -13.66 7.59
N ARG A 186 -10.90 -13.90 8.81
CA ARG A 186 -9.71 -14.72 9.04
C ARG A 186 -9.85 -15.45 10.39
N HIS A 187 -9.60 -16.74 10.40
CA HIS A 187 -9.75 -17.56 11.62
C HIS A 187 -11.14 -17.41 12.28
N GLU A 188 -12.21 -17.40 11.44
CA GLU A 188 -13.60 -17.24 11.89
C GLU A 188 -13.89 -15.91 12.62
N ARG A 189 -13.05 -14.90 12.42
CA ARG A 189 -13.20 -13.54 12.95
C ARG A 189 -13.16 -12.51 11.82
N ASP A 190 -13.90 -11.44 12.00
CA ASP A 190 -13.93 -10.31 11.10
C ASP A 190 -12.98 -9.21 11.57
N TYR A 191 -12.16 -8.71 10.65
CA TYR A 191 -11.22 -7.63 10.87
C TYR A 191 -11.53 -6.48 9.90
N GLY A 192 -11.79 -5.29 10.45
CA GLY A 192 -12.04 -4.10 9.63
C GLY A 192 -10.78 -3.61 8.94
N LEU A 193 -10.92 -3.17 7.70
CA LEU A 193 -9.96 -2.32 7.02
C LEU A 193 -10.52 -0.92 6.88
N PHE A 194 -9.68 0.08 7.13
CA PHE A 194 -9.95 1.46 6.77
C PHE A 194 -9.26 1.84 5.45
N ILE A 195 -9.73 2.91 4.83
CA ILE A 195 -9.01 3.67 3.81
C ILE A 195 -8.76 5.08 4.33
N ALA A 196 -7.50 5.49 4.40
CA ALA A 196 -7.10 6.84 4.76
C ALA A 196 -6.53 7.54 3.53
N CYS A 197 -7.10 8.68 3.16
CA CYS A 197 -6.62 9.55 2.12
C CYS A 197 -6.11 10.86 2.74
N ALA A 198 -4.84 11.18 2.54
CA ALA A 198 -4.20 12.38 3.03
C ALA A 198 -3.51 13.13 1.88
N ARG A 199 -3.54 14.47 1.91
CA ARG A 199 -2.98 15.32 0.85
C ARG A 199 -1.70 16.00 1.33
N ARG A 200 -0.67 15.99 0.48
CA ARG A 200 0.49 16.87 0.67
C ARG A 200 0.12 18.30 0.27
N GLU A 201 0.24 19.23 1.20
CA GLU A 201 0.09 20.66 0.93
C GLU A 201 1.32 21.26 0.23
#